data_8ab842bfdcf8c22598335c2e68d6dc24
#
_entry.id   8ab842bfdcf8c22598335c2e68d6dc24
#
_cell.length_a   1.000
_cell.length_b   1.000
_cell.length_c   1.000
_cell.angle_alpha   90.00
_cell.angle_beta   90.00
_cell.angle_gamma   90.00
#
_symmetry.space_group_name_H-M   'P 1'
#
loop_
_entity.id
_entity.type
_entity.pdbx_description
1 polymer ?
#
loop_
_entity_poly.entity_id
_entity_poly.type
_entity_poly.pdbx_seq_one_letter_code
_entity_poly.pdbx_strand_id
1 'polypeptide(L)'
;DTAGMVAGMVASGVTAKGLNGIEAEANKLAKPKLGDVGDGGDAVLNDADGPVVKEGSIEQLSEIEYKELTGYEYLDTQLGNLKDKVKLNQYQSAESVNDWWANNGYDRPPYTPKTVVQDITLDCDTIFVRVYDGNISGLRGGWVMCAEDIKGLTPEQIQQKFALPSTPKYIGEVKLKAGSNIRMGEVNPNYGFNGGGIQFDLKGQYIGEFKEIGSLVDWSMGK
;
A
#
# COMPACT_ATOMS: atom_id res chain seq x y z
N ASP A 1 4.35 5.58 -35.85
CA ASP A 1 4.35 5.27 -34.40
C ASP A 1 3.90 6.46 -33.55
N THR A 2 2.68 6.94 -33.84
CA THR A 2 2.07 8.06 -33.12
C THR A 2 1.45 7.65 -31.77
N ALA A 3 1.25 6.35 -31.51
CA ALA A 3 0.70 5.85 -30.27
C ALA A 3 1.66 5.97 -29.06
N GLY A 4 2.96 5.83 -29.28
CA GLY A 4 3.97 5.94 -28.22
C GLY A 4 4.20 7.39 -27.74
N MET A 5 4.02 8.37 -28.62
CA MET A 5 4.16 9.79 -28.27
C MET A 5 3.00 10.33 -27.45
N VAL A 6 1.78 9.82 -27.69
CA VAL A 6 0.59 10.28 -26.94
C VAL A 6 0.63 9.79 -25.49
N ALA A 7 1.11 8.57 -25.24
CA ALA A 7 1.28 8.04 -23.88
C ALA A 7 2.32 8.83 -23.07
N GLY A 8 3.42 9.25 -23.70
CA GLY A 8 4.46 10.05 -23.03
C GLY A 8 4.01 11.48 -22.67
N MET A 9 3.14 12.08 -23.50
CA MET A 9 2.64 13.44 -23.25
C MET A 9 1.58 13.49 -22.14
N VAL A 10 0.81 12.44 -21.96
CA VAL A 10 -0.19 12.39 -20.88
C VAL A 10 0.50 12.24 -19.51
N ALA A 11 1.62 11.50 -19.46
CA ALA A 11 2.40 11.36 -18.22
C ALA A 11 3.10 12.67 -17.80
N SER A 12 3.51 13.50 -18.77
CA SER A 12 4.17 14.80 -18.47
C SER A 12 3.20 15.95 -18.18
N GLY A 13 1.89 15.75 -18.43
CA GLY A 13 0.85 16.76 -18.22
C GLY A 13 0.13 16.69 -16.87
N VAL A 14 0.40 15.67 -16.06
CA VAL A 14 -0.15 15.61 -14.70
C VAL A 14 0.65 16.54 -13.83
N THR A 15 0.12 17.73 -13.60
CA THR A 15 0.75 18.74 -12.74
C THR A 15 0.89 18.17 -11.32
N ALA A 16 1.91 18.60 -10.60
CA ALA A 16 2.14 18.25 -9.18
C ALA A 16 0.87 18.41 -8.31
N LYS A 17 -0.03 19.30 -8.71
CA LYS A 17 -1.33 19.53 -8.07
C LYS A 17 -2.32 18.36 -8.21
N GLY A 18 -2.31 17.65 -9.34
CA GLY A 18 -3.16 16.48 -9.54
C GLY A 18 -2.63 15.24 -8.77
N LEU A 19 -1.30 15.08 -8.74
CA LEU A 19 -0.65 14.01 -7.99
C LEU A 19 -0.82 14.21 -6.47
N ASN A 20 -0.68 15.45 -5.99
CA ASN A 20 -0.95 15.82 -4.60
C ASN A 20 -2.39 15.49 -4.17
N GLY A 21 -3.35 15.61 -5.08
CA GLY A 21 -4.74 15.26 -4.80
C GLY A 21 -4.94 13.77 -4.52
N ILE A 22 -4.30 12.91 -5.30
CA ILE A 22 -4.48 11.45 -5.23
C ILE A 22 -3.85 10.85 -3.98
N GLU A 23 -2.59 11.21 -3.69
CA GLU A 23 -1.93 10.79 -2.43
C GLU A 23 -2.58 11.45 -1.20
N ALA A 24 -3.01 12.69 -1.32
CA ALA A 24 -3.73 13.37 -0.25
C ALA A 24 -5.07 12.69 0.05
N GLU A 25 -5.75 12.11 -0.94
CA GLU A 25 -6.99 11.35 -0.72
C GLU A 25 -6.73 9.98 -0.12
N ALA A 26 -5.72 9.24 -0.61
CA ALA A 26 -5.29 8.01 0.02
C ALA A 26 -4.82 8.25 1.46
N ASN A 27 -4.09 9.36 1.70
CA ASN A 27 -3.68 9.77 3.03
C ASN A 27 -4.85 10.31 3.89
N LYS A 28 -5.92 10.86 3.29
CA LYS A 28 -7.14 11.23 4.04
C LYS A 28 -7.90 10.00 4.52
N LEU A 29 -7.95 8.93 3.72
CA LEU A 29 -8.51 7.65 4.14
C LEU A 29 -7.67 7.00 5.25
N ALA A 30 -6.38 7.34 5.33
CA ALA A 30 -5.44 6.87 6.32
C ALA A 30 -5.18 7.86 7.48
N LYS A 31 -5.85 9.03 7.53
CA LYS A 31 -5.67 10.01 8.61
C LYS A 31 -6.85 10.00 9.57
N PRO A 32 -6.59 10.00 10.89
CA PRO A 32 -7.62 10.34 11.86
C PRO A 32 -8.14 11.76 11.56
N LYS A 33 -9.44 11.99 11.64
CA LYS A 33 -9.97 13.33 11.92
C LYS A 33 -9.50 13.66 13.34
N LEU A 34 -8.36 14.35 13.43
CA LEU A 34 -7.90 14.88 14.70
C LEU A 34 -8.93 15.90 15.19
N GLY A 35 -9.73 15.52 16.17
CA GLY A 35 -10.15 16.44 17.19
C GLY A 35 -8.90 16.77 17.99
N ASP A 36 -8.58 18.06 18.12
CA ASP A 36 -7.46 18.66 18.83
C ASP A 36 -6.81 17.75 19.88
N VAL A 37 -5.64 17.20 19.59
CA VAL A 37 -4.79 16.59 20.60
C VAL A 37 -3.44 17.29 20.50
N GLY A 38 -3.13 18.03 21.55
CA GLY A 38 -1.91 18.76 21.74
C GLY A 38 -0.65 17.88 21.64
N ASP A 39 0.39 18.58 21.29
CA ASP A 39 1.79 18.24 21.24
C ASP A 39 2.22 17.04 22.11
N GLY A 40 2.87 16.07 21.46
CA GLY A 40 3.81 15.16 22.09
C GLY A 40 3.21 13.95 22.82
N GLY A 41 2.95 12.89 22.09
CA GLY A 41 2.70 11.58 22.66
C GLY A 41 2.55 10.53 21.57
N ASP A 42 3.20 9.40 21.71
CA ASP A 42 3.01 8.21 20.87
C ASP A 42 1.53 7.77 20.94
N ALA A 43 0.71 8.32 20.05
CA ALA A 43 -0.70 7.98 20.01
C ALA A 43 -0.87 6.59 19.39
N VAL A 44 -1.08 5.59 20.21
CA VAL A 44 -1.66 4.31 19.83
C VAL A 44 -3.10 4.57 19.44
N LEU A 45 -3.39 4.58 18.14
CA LEU A 45 -4.75 4.72 17.64
C LEU A 45 -5.42 3.33 17.69
N ASN A 46 -6.35 3.18 18.61
CA ASN A 46 -7.21 2.01 18.69
C ASN A 46 -8.44 2.19 17.79
N ASP A 47 -8.86 1.12 17.15
CA ASP A 47 -9.87 0.97 16.09
C ASP A 47 -11.29 1.48 16.38
N ALA A 48 -11.58 2.07 17.52
CA ALA A 48 -12.97 2.35 17.93
C ALA A 48 -13.64 3.49 17.15
N ASP A 49 -12.88 4.41 16.53
CA ASP A 49 -13.38 5.62 15.87
C ASP A 49 -12.84 5.86 14.45
N GLY A 50 -12.44 4.80 13.75
CA GLY A 50 -12.03 4.87 12.34
C GLY A 50 -13.18 5.31 11.43
N PRO A 51 -12.90 5.87 10.24
CA PRO A 51 -13.95 6.20 9.29
C PRO A 51 -14.77 4.97 8.98
N VAL A 52 -16.10 5.10 9.01
CA VAL A 52 -17.01 4.05 8.55
C VAL A 52 -16.76 3.87 7.05
N VAL A 53 -15.89 2.92 6.72
CA VAL A 53 -15.67 2.50 5.35
C VAL A 53 -16.91 1.73 4.95
N LYS A 54 -17.61 2.19 3.90
CA LYS A 54 -18.72 1.44 3.34
C LYS A 54 -18.19 0.12 2.82
N GLU A 55 -18.54 -0.98 3.47
CA GLU A 55 -18.30 -2.32 2.95
C GLU A 55 -19.09 -2.48 1.65
N GLY A 56 -18.42 -2.27 0.52
CA GLY A 56 -18.86 -2.84 -0.75
C GLY A 56 -18.68 -4.36 -0.65
N SER A 57 -19.56 -5.13 -1.27
CA SER A 57 -19.41 -6.58 -1.38
C SER A 57 -18.12 -6.88 -2.14
N ILE A 58 -17.07 -7.27 -1.43
CA ILE A 58 -15.85 -7.77 -2.04
C ILE A 58 -16.09 -9.23 -2.39
N GLU A 59 -15.86 -9.58 -3.65
CA GLU A 59 -15.99 -10.94 -4.13
C GLU A 59 -14.94 -11.84 -3.45
N GLN A 60 -15.41 -12.89 -2.79
CA GLN A 60 -14.54 -13.93 -2.24
C GLN A 60 -14.30 -14.98 -3.34
N LEU A 61 -13.03 -15.27 -3.57
CA LEU A 61 -12.66 -16.36 -4.48
C LEU A 61 -12.70 -17.70 -3.77
N SER A 62 -13.26 -18.70 -4.44
CA SER A 62 -13.13 -20.07 -4.01
C SER A 62 -11.69 -20.58 -4.17
N GLU A 63 -11.35 -21.64 -3.47
CA GLU A 63 -10.01 -22.26 -3.56
C GLU A 63 -9.64 -22.69 -4.98
N ILE A 64 -10.63 -23.08 -5.79
CA ILE A 64 -10.43 -23.51 -7.18
C ILE A 64 -10.12 -22.31 -8.07
N GLU A 65 -10.92 -21.25 -7.99
CA GLU A 65 -10.71 -20.02 -8.75
C GLU A 65 -9.38 -19.36 -8.42
N TYR A 66 -8.97 -19.43 -7.16
CA TYR A 66 -7.68 -19.00 -6.70
C TYR A 66 -6.52 -19.75 -7.40
N LYS A 67 -6.58 -21.08 -7.48
CA LYS A 67 -5.59 -21.90 -8.21
C LYS A 67 -5.49 -21.54 -9.68
N GLU A 68 -6.63 -21.29 -10.32
CA GLU A 68 -6.67 -20.94 -11.73
C GLU A 68 -6.07 -19.58 -12.01
N LEU A 69 -6.27 -18.60 -11.09
CA LEU A 69 -5.81 -17.23 -11.29
C LEU A 69 -4.30 -17.07 -11.02
N THR A 70 -3.75 -17.71 -10.00
CA THR A 70 -2.41 -17.34 -9.53
C THR A 70 -1.50 -18.54 -9.23
N GLY A 71 -2.06 -19.70 -8.92
CA GLY A 71 -1.29 -20.83 -8.39
C GLY A 71 -0.84 -20.62 -6.92
N TYR A 72 -0.87 -21.67 -6.14
CA TYR A 72 -0.60 -21.60 -4.69
C TYR A 72 0.84 -21.20 -4.36
N GLU A 73 1.81 -21.72 -5.10
CA GLU A 73 3.23 -21.45 -4.85
C GLU A 73 3.55 -19.97 -4.96
N TYR A 74 2.91 -19.27 -5.89
CA TYR A 74 3.11 -17.84 -6.07
C TYR A 74 2.57 -17.02 -4.89
N LEU A 75 1.39 -17.35 -4.38
CA LEU A 75 0.79 -16.63 -3.24
C LEU A 75 1.53 -16.89 -1.94
N ASP A 76 1.98 -18.11 -1.71
CA ASP A 76 2.88 -18.43 -0.60
C ASP A 76 4.19 -17.63 -0.69
N THR A 77 4.71 -17.46 -1.91
CA THR A 77 5.91 -16.65 -2.15
C THR A 77 5.67 -15.18 -1.85
N GLN A 78 4.48 -14.65 -2.16
CA GLN A 78 4.12 -13.27 -1.83
C GLN A 78 4.14 -13.00 -0.32
N LEU A 79 3.74 -13.96 0.51
CA LEU A 79 3.80 -13.82 1.97
C LEU A 79 5.24 -13.75 2.50
N GLY A 80 6.19 -14.42 1.84
CA GLY A 80 7.60 -14.40 2.25
C GLY A 80 7.77 -14.73 3.73
N ASN A 81 8.45 -13.85 4.46
CA ASN A 81 8.71 -14.00 5.90
C ASN A 81 7.46 -13.85 6.79
N LEU A 82 6.32 -13.49 6.21
CA LEU A 82 5.05 -13.38 6.94
C LEU A 82 4.23 -14.67 6.92
N LYS A 83 4.57 -15.67 6.12
CA LYS A 83 3.79 -16.89 5.91
C LYS A 83 3.32 -17.53 7.23
N ASP A 84 4.22 -17.64 8.21
CA ASP A 84 3.93 -18.25 9.51
C ASP A 84 3.52 -17.25 10.60
N LYS A 85 3.23 -16.01 10.22
CA LYS A 85 2.90 -14.89 11.12
C LYS A 85 1.56 -14.25 10.83
N VAL A 86 0.82 -14.82 9.91
CA VAL A 86 -0.47 -14.31 9.48
C VAL A 86 -1.49 -15.43 9.35
N LYS A 87 -2.73 -15.09 9.65
CA LYS A 87 -3.89 -15.91 9.33
C LYS A 87 -4.49 -15.39 8.03
N LEU A 88 -4.62 -16.23 7.02
CA LEU A 88 -5.39 -15.93 5.83
C LEU A 88 -6.89 -15.96 6.20
N ASN A 89 -7.59 -14.85 5.93
CA ASN A 89 -9.03 -14.77 6.13
C ASN A 89 -9.78 -15.16 4.87
N GLN A 90 -9.38 -14.60 3.72
CA GLN A 90 -9.99 -14.87 2.43
C GLN A 90 -9.08 -14.46 1.27
N TYR A 91 -9.35 -15.03 0.11
CA TYR A 91 -8.84 -14.56 -1.18
C TYR A 91 -9.88 -13.66 -1.84
N GLN A 92 -9.42 -12.58 -2.45
CA GLN A 92 -10.25 -11.57 -3.10
C GLN A 92 -9.73 -11.32 -4.51
N SER A 93 -10.61 -11.05 -5.48
CA SER A 93 -10.13 -10.61 -6.78
C SER A 93 -9.55 -9.19 -6.70
N ALA A 94 -8.47 -8.95 -7.43
CA ALA A 94 -7.89 -7.61 -7.50
C ALA A 94 -8.91 -6.59 -8.02
N GLU A 95 -9.76 -6.99 -8.98
CA GLU A 95 -10.80 -6.15 -9.54
C GLU A 95 -11.80 -5.69 -8.47
N SER A 96 -12.31 -6.62 -7.64
CA SER A 96 -13.28 -6.26 -6.60
C SER A 96 -12.66 -5.35 -5.52
N VAL A 97 -11.39 -5.55 -5.19
CA VAL A 97 -10.67 -4.67 -4.25
C VAL A 97 -10.39 -3.29 -4.87
N ASN A 98 -10.04 -3.25 -6.16
CA ASN A 98 -9.86 -2.00 -6.91
C ASN A 98 -11.17 -1.20 -6.96
N ASP A 99 -12.30 -1.87 -7.22
CA ASP A 99 -13.64 -1.25 -7.22
C ASP A 99 -14.00 -0.73 -5.82
N TRP A 100 -13.66 -1.48 -4.78
CA TRP A 100 -13.84 -1.02 -3.40
C TRP A 100 -13.05 0.27 -3.13
N TRP A 101 -11.79 0.35 -3.57
CA TRP A 101 -10.98 1.56 -3.45
C TRP A 101 -11.54 2.73 -4.26
N ALA A 102 -11.99 2.48 -5.49
CA ALA A 102 -12.63 3.49 -6.34
C ALA A 102 -13.90 4.05 -5.67
N ASN A 103 -14.74 3.18 -5.08
CA ASN A 103 -15.93 3.58 -4.34
C ASN A 103 -15.62 4.35 -3.04
N ASN A 104 -14.39 4.25 -2.53
CA ASN A 104 -13.90 5.00 -1.39
C ASN A 104 -13.05 6.23 -1.79
N GLY A 105 -13.10 6.64 -3.06
CA GLY A 105 -12.47 7.87 -3.54
C GLY A 105 -11.04 7.73 -4.01
N TYR A 106 -10.55 6.50 -4.19
CA TYR A 106 -9.23 6.21 -4.76
C TYR A 106 -9.40 5.67 -6.19
N ASP A 107 -9.36 6.56 -7.17
CA ASP A 107 -9.73 6.30 -8.56
C ASP A 107 -8.67 5.56 -9.40
N ARG A 108 -7.45 5.34 -8.84
CA ARG A 108 -6.40 4.56 -9.49
C ARG A 108 -6.38 3.14 -8.93
N PRO A 109 -6.57 2.11 -9.79
CA PRO A 109 -6.54 0.72 -9.32
C PRO A 109 -5.20 0.40 -8.65
N PRO A 110 -5.17 0.06 -7.36
CA PRO A 110 -3.90 -0.21 -6.66
C PRO A 110 -3.31 -1.58 -6.97
N TYR A 111 -4.15 -2.55 -7.35
CA TYR A 111 -3.72 -3.93 -7.59
C TYR A 111 -3.81 -4.33 -9.04
N THR A 112 -2.87 -5.15 -9.50
CA THR A 112 -2.82 -5.67 -10.87
C THR A 112 -4.07 -6.50 -11.17
N PRO A 113 -4.85 -6.17 -12.23
CA PRO A 113 -6.01 -6.97 -12.63
C PRO A 113 -5.67 -8.44 -12.87
N LYS A 114 -6.62 -9.33 -12.63
CA LYS A 114 -6.47 -10.79 -12.76
C LYS A 114 -5.43 -11.39 -11.80
N THR A 115 -5.15 -10.72 -10.71
CA THR A 115 -4.37 -11.25 -9.58
C THR A 115 -5.25 -11.43 -8.35
N VAL A 116 -4.70 -12.07 -7.34
CA VAL A 116 -5.38 -12.30 -6.06
C VAL A 116 -4.84 -11.35 -5.00
N VAL A 117 -5.75 -10.69 -4.30
CA VAL A 117 -5.45 -9.95 -3.09
C VAL A 117 -5.78 -10.84 -1.88
N GLN A 118 -4.83 -10.98 -0.97
CA GLN A 118 -4.99 -11.76 0.26
C GLN A 118 -5.45 -10.84 1.39
N ASP A 119 -6.62 -11.13 1.96
CA ASP A 119 -7.06 -10.52 3.23
C ASP A 119 -6.48 -11.35 4.37
N ILE A 120 -5.66 -10.73 5.21
CA ILE A 120 -4.90 -11.39 6.27
C ILE A 120 -5.06 -10.69 7.61
N THR A 121 -4.93 -11.47 8.68
CA THR A 121 -4.82 -10.95 10.04
C THR A 121 -3.44 -11.29 10.60
N LEU A 122 -2.77 -10.33 11.21
CA LEU A 122 -1.46 -10.54 11.83
C LEU A 122 -1.59 -11.36 13.11
N ASP A 123 -0.81 -12.42 13.25
CA ASP A 123 -0.78 -13.26 14.47
C ASP A 123 0.15 -12.69 15.55
N CYS A 124 1.05 -11.78 15.18
CA CYS A 124 1.97 -11.11 16.10
C CYS A 124 2.21 -9.65 15.69
N ASP A 125 2.73 -8.85 16.61
CA ASP A 125 3.20 -7.50 16.31
C ASP A 125 4.23 -7.56 15.17
N THR A 126 3.98 -6.82 14.10
CA THR A 126 4.78 -6.88 12.87
C THR A 126 5.24 -5.48 12.46
N ILE A 127 6.49 -5.37 12.04
CA ILE A 127 7.07 -4.13 11.55
C ILE A 127 7.11 -4.16 10.04
N PHE A 128 6.42 -3.21 9.43
CA PHE A 128 6.52 -2.86 8.03
C PHE A 128 7.33 -1.58 7.85
N VAL A 129 7.55 -1.19 6.61
CA VAL A 129 8.11 0.11 6.28
C VAL A 129 7.18 0.87 5.33
N ARG A 130 7.26 2.19 5.40
CA ARG A 130 6.64 3.09 4.46
C ARG A 130 7.69 4.03 3.89
N VAL A 131 7.68 4.20 2.56
CA VAL A 131 8.53 5.18 1.88
C VAL A 131 7.68 6.37 1.43
N TYR A 132 8.25 7.56 1.44
CA TYR A 132 7.54 8.80 1.12
C TYR A 132 8.52 9.90 0.65
N ASP A 133 8.01 10.91 -0.05
CA ASP A 133 8.83 12.01 -0.59
C ASP A 133 8.81 13.28 0.28
N GLY A 134 7.89 13.38 1.22
CA GLY A 134 7.72 14.51 2.13
C GLY A 134 6.91 15.68 1.56
N ASN A 135 6.45 15.58 0.30
CA ASN A 135 5.69 16.61 -0.39
C ASN A 135 4.32 16.09 -0.88
N ILE A 136 4.34 15.09 -1.76
CA ILE A 136 3.14 14.43 -2.28
C ILE A 136 2.64 13.42 -1.26
N SER A 137 3.55 12.69 -0.64
CA SER A 137 3.28 11.68 0.37
C SER A 137 4.02 11.96 1.67
N GLY A 138 3.44 11.57 2.80
CA GLY A 138 4.01 11.71 4.13
C GLY A 138 4.24 10.39 4.84
N LEU A 139 4.81 10.48 6.05
CA LEU A 139 5.08 9.32 6.90
C LEU A 139 3.82 8.50 7.19
N ARG A 140 2.70 9.15 7.48
CA ARG A 140 1.43 8.48 7.75
C ARG A 140 0.68 8.24 6.44
N GLY A 141 0.19 7.01 6.24
CA GLY A 141 -0.57 6.65 5.04
C GLY A 141 -1.06 5.22 5.08
N GLY A 142 -1.93 4.87 4.15
CA GLY A 142 -2.61 3.57 4.11
C GLY A 142 -1.85 2.43 3.43
N TRP A 143 -0.61 2.66 2.96
CA TRP A 143 0.17 1.69 2.19
C TRP A 143 1.51 1.46 2.84
N VAL A 144 1.86 0.19 3.03
CA VAL A 144 3.13 -0.25 3.62
C VAL A 144 3.70 -1.43 2.82
N MET A 145 4.96 -1.75 3.05
CA MET A 145 5.67 -2.85 2.39
C MET A 145 6.63 -3.55 3.35
N CYS A 146 7.08 -4.74 3.01
CA CYS A 146 8.12 -5.42 3.76
C CYS A 146 9.48 -4.75 3.54
N ALA A 147 10.27 -4.64 4.59
CA ALA A 147 11.61 -4.03 4.54
C ALA A 147 12.54 -4.75 3.56
N GLU A 148 12.49 -6.08 3.51
CA GLU A 148 13.27 -6.91 2.62
C GLU A 148 12.98 -6.68 1.14
N ASP A 149 11.78 -6.22 0.79
CA ASP A 149 11.38 -5.95 -0.59
C ASP A 149 12.04 -4.73 -1.21
N ILE A 150 12.57 -3.83 -0.37
CA ILE A 150 13.20 -2.59 -0.80
C ILE A 150 14.66 -2.46 -0.38
N LYS A 151 15.17 -3.37 0.45
CA LYS A 151 16.58 -3.37 0.86
C LYS A 151 17.49 -3.58 -0.34
N GLY A 152 18.51 -2.73 -0.50
CA GLY A 152 19.46 -2.75 -1.62
C GLY A 152 18.94 -2.11 -2.92
N LEU A 153 17.72 -1.58 -2.94
CA LEU A 153 17.17 -0.86 -4.10
C LEU A 153 17.40 0.66 -3.97
N THR A 154 17.63 1.30 -5.13
CA THR A 154 17.64 2.76 -5.20
C THR A 154 16.21 3.33 -5.09
N PRO A 155 16.04 4.61 -4.74
CA PRO A 155 14.72 5.26 -4.71
C PRO A 155 13.95 5.12 -6.04
N GLU A 156 14.64 5.20 -7.17
CA GLU A 156 14.04 5.07 -8.51
C GLU A 156 13.59 3.62 -8.77
N GLN A 157 14.35 2.63 -8.32
CA GLN A 157 13.95 1.22 -8.40
C GLN A 157 12.74 0.92 -7.52
N ILE A 158 12.68 1.53 -6.34
CA ILE A 158 11.52 1.43 -5.44
C ILE A 158 10.30 2.08 -6.08
N GLN A 159 10.48 3.28 -6.68
CA GLN A 159 9.41 3.96 -7.43
C GLN A 159 8.87 3.09 -8.56
N GLN A 160 9.75 2.46 -9.34
CA GLN A 160 9.36 1.54 -10.41
C GLN A 160 8.58 0.34 -9.89
N LYS A 161 9.09 -0.31 -8.84
CA LYS A 161 8.54 -1.55 -8.28
C LYS A 161 7.17 -1.34 -7.61
N PHE A 162 6.97 -0.18 -6.99
CA PHE A 162 5.74 0.14 -6.27
C PHE A 162 4.86 1.17 -6.98
N ALA A 163 5.22 1.53 -8.23
CA ALA A 163 4.49 2.48 -9.06
C ALA A 163 4.11 3.77 -8.30
N LEU A 164 5.08 4.36 -7.58
CA LEU A 164 4.86 5.53 -6.74
C LEU A 164 4.72 6.81 -7.58
N PRO A 165 3.88 7.77 -7.18
CA PRO A 165 3.67 9.03 -7.90
C PRO A 165 4.89 9.94 -7.92
N SER A 166 5.81 9.76 -6.97
CA SER A 166 7.06 10.51 -6.84
C SER A 166 8.20 9.61 -6.38
N THR A 167 9.44 9.99 -6.67
CA THR A 167 10.63 9.31 -6.16
C THR A 167 10.70 9.49 -4.65
N PRO A 168 10.66 8.41 -3.86
CA PRO A 168 10.68 8.50 -2.41
C PRO A 168 12.06 8.95 -1.90
N LYS A 169 12.07 9.74 -0.82
CA LYS A 169 13.30 10.30 -0.21
C LYS A 169 13.52 9.79 1.21
N TYR A 170 12.43 9.48 1.90
CA TYR A 170 12.41 9.13 3.31
C TYR A 170 11.80 7.76 3.52
N ILE A 171 12.12 7.17 4.67
CA ILE A 171 11.57 5.92 5.13
C ILE A 171 11.15 6.02 6.60
N GLY A 172 10.05 5.35 6.94
CA GLY A 172 9.62 5.16 8.31
C GLY A 172 9.25 3.72 8.59
N GLU A 173 9.36 3.34 9.84
CA GLU A 173 8.79 2.08 10.37
C GLU A 173 7.30 2.26 10.64
N VAL A 174 6.55 1.19 10.40
CA VAL A 174 5.13 1.10 10.71
C VAL A 174 4.90 -0.19 11.48
N LYS A 175 4.73 -0.07 12.80
CA LYS A 175 4.44 -1.22 13.65
C LYS A 175 2.93 -1.44 13.73
N LEU A 176 2.48 -2.59 13.25
CA LEU A 176 1.11 -3.06 13.37
C LEU A 176 1.02 -4.09 14.49
N LYS A 177 -0.04 -4.03 15.28
CA LYS A 177 -0.29 -4.95 16.39
C LYS A 177 -0.83 -6.30 15.89
N ALA A 178 -0.62 -7.35 16.67
CA ALA A 178 -1.33 -8.61 16.52
C ALA A 178 -2.84 -8.35 16.45
N GLY A 179 -3.54 -9.08 15.57
CA GLY A 179 -4.96 -8.88 15.31
C GLY A 179 -5.29 -7.82 14.25
N SER A 180 -4.31 -7.05 13.76
CA SER A 180 -4.53 -6.11 12.65
C SER A 180 -4.94 -6.87 11.39
N ASN A 181 -6.06 -6.45 10.78
CA ASN A 181 -6.55 -7.00 9.53
C ASN A 181 -6.18 -6.06 8.38
N ILE A 182 -5.43 -6.58 7.41
CA ILE A 182 -4.88 -5.84 6.27
C ILE A 182 -5.04 -6.66 4.99
N ARG A 183 -4.82 -6.04 3.84
CA ARG A 183 -4.77 -6.75 2.55
C ARG A 183 -3.37 -6.68 1.98
N MET A 184 -3.00 -7.69 1.22
CA MET A 184 -1.77 -7.68 0.45
C MET A 184 -1.99 -8.16 -0.99
N GLY A 185 -1.25 -7.58 -1.93
CA GLY A 185 -1.33 -7.97 -3.33
C GLY A 185 -0.27 -7.28 -4.19
N GLU A 186 -0.30 -7.62 -5.48
CA GLU A 186 0.63 -7.09 -6.46
C GLU A 186 0.26 -5.68 -6.91
N VAL A 187 1.22 -4.78 -6.86
CA VAL A 187 1.07 -3.37 -7.26
C VAL A 187 0.76 -3.26 -8.75
N ASN A 188 -0.34 -2.59 -9.08
CA ASN A 188 -0.70 -2.28 -10.47
C ASN A 188 0.28 -1.27 -11.10
N PRO A 189 0.57 -1.39 -12.41
CA PRO A 189 1.24 -0.32 -13.15
C PRO A 189 0.47 1.01 -13.03
N ASN A 190 1.11 2.04 -12.52
CA ASN A 190 0.55 3.38 -12.33
C ASN A 190 1.63 4.44 -12.58
N TYR A 191 1.22 5.66 -12.86
CA TYR A 191 2.10 6.84 -13.03
C TYR A 191 3.23 6.65 -14.07
N GLY A 192 3.06 5.70 -15.01
CA GLY A 192 4.10 5.36 -16.00
C GLY A 192 5.17 4.38 -15.49
N PHE A 193 4.99 3.81 -14.29
CA PHE A 193 5.87 2.82 -13.68
C PHE A 193 5.25 1.43 -13.69
N ASN A 194 6.12 0.40 -13.68
CA ASN A 194 5.71 -0.98 -13.95
C ASN A 194 4.91 -1.63 -12.81
N GLY A 195 5.12 -1.23 -11.57
CA GLY A 195 4.54 -1.97 -10.45
C GLY A 195 5.16 -3.35 -10.26
N GLY A 196 4.36 -4.31 -9.83
CA GLY A 196 4.75 -5.71 -9.64
C GLY A 196 5.36 -6.03 -8.27
N GLY A 197 5.60 -5.01 -7.43
CA GLY A 197 5.96 -5.23 -6.03
C GLY A 197 4.78 -5.72 -5.21
N ILE A 198 5.04 -6.28 -4.03
CA ILE A 198 3.99 -6.65 -3.08
C ILE A 198 3.80 -5.52 -2.09
N GLN A 199 2.59 -4.99 -2.03
CA GLN A 199 2.20 -3.96 -1.08
C GLN A 199 1.08 -4.43 -0.17
N PHE A 200 0.98 -3.77 0.97
CA PHE A 200 -0.08 -4.00 1.94
C PHE A 200 -0.91 -2.74 2.08
N ASP A 201 -2.23 -2.87 2.08
CA ASP A 201 -3.14 -1.79 2.38
C ASP A 201 -3.81 -1.98 3.75
N LEU A 202 -3.93 -0.89 4.47
CA LEU A 202 -4.52 -0.86 5.80
C LEU A 202 -6.06 -0.78 5.74
N LYS A 203 -6.68 -1.01 4.59
CA LYS A 203 -8.13 -1.03 4.39
C LYS A 203 -8.82 0.27 4.82
N GLY A 204 -8.15 1.42 4.63
CA GLY A 204 -8.63 2.72 5.09
C GLY A 204 -8.64 2.89 6.62
N GLN A 205 -8.07 1.96 7.38
CA GLN A 205 -8.00 2.01 8.84
C GLN A 205 -6.89 2.96 9.31
N TYR A 206 -7.11 3.57 10.48
CA TYR A 206 -6.11 4.41 11.16
C TYR A 206 -5.37 3.61 12.23
N ILE A 207 -4.63 2.60 11.78
CA ILE A 207 -3.89 1.68 12.64
C ILE A 207 -2.38 1.82 12.44
N GLY A 208 -1.61 1.46 13.45
CA GLY A 208 -0.15 1.40 13.42
C GLY A 208 0.53 2.56 14.13
N GLU A 209 1.72 2.24 14.63
CA GLU A 209 2.67 3.20 15.18
C GLU A 209 3.66 3.58 14.07
N PHE A 210 3.66 4.85 13.66
CA PHE A 210 4.52 5.36 12.59
C PHE A 210 5.71 6.11 13.18
N LYS A 211 6.92 5.66 12.86
CA LYS A 211 8.18 6.25 13.33
C LYS A 211 9.08 6.56 12.14
N GLU A 212 9.51 7.81 12.02
CA GLU A 212 10.49 8.20 11.03
C GLU A 212 11.85 7.54 11.29
N ILE A 213 12.47 6.99 10.25
CA ILE A 213 13.84 6.48 10.30
C ILE A 213 14.81 7.51 9.72
N GLY A 214 14.47 8.13 8.58
CA GLY A 214 15.28 9.15 7.94
C GLY A 214 15.43 8.95 6.43
N SER A 215 16.66 9.15 5.92
CA SER A 215 16.96 9.03 4.49
C SER A 215 16.78 7.60 3.98
N LEU A 216 15.97 7.44 2.92
CA LEU A 216 15.75 6.15 2.27
C LEU A 216 17.04 5.60 1.66
N VAL A 217 17.84 6.46 1.00
CA VAL A 217 19.10 6.04 0.36
C VAL A 217 20.07 5.46 1.38
N ASP A 218 20.25 6.15 2.53
CA ASP A 218 21.16 5.70 3.57
C ASP A 218 20.70 4.39 4.18
N TRP A 219 19.40 4.25 4.39
CA TRP A 219 18.81 3.04 4.95
C TRP A 219 18.84 1.86 3.98
N SER A 220 18.46 2.05 2.71
CA SER A 220 18.35 0.95 1.74
C SER A 220 19.71 0.47 1.24
N MET A 221 20.68 1.38 1.08
CA MET A 221 22.01 1.10 0.54
C MET A 221 23.05 0.80 1.62
N GLY A 222 22.70 0.91 2.91
CA GLY A 222 23.58 0.57 4.03
C GLY A 222 24.76 1.53 4.21
N LYS A 223 24.52 2.83 4.01
CA LYS A 223 25.52 3.87 4.28
C LYS A 223 25.46 4.36 5.72
#